data_c813f64ce0782030d61c9602d46d77cc
#
_entry.id   c813f64ce0782030d61c9602d46d77cc
#
_cell.length_a   1.000
_cell.length_b   1.000
_cell.length_c   1.000
_cell.angle_alpha   90.00
_cell.angle_beta   90.00
_cell.angle_gamma   90.00
#
_symmetry.space_group_name_H-M   'P 1'
#
loop_
_entity.id
_entity.type
_entity.pdbx_description
1 polymer ?
#
loop_
_entity_poly.entity_id
_entity_poly.type
_entity_poly.pdbx_seq_one_letter_code
_entity_poly.pdbx_strand_id
1 'polypeptide(L)'
;MNIAQKLMSIALVLVLASACGLNGVVEDARSPEDKFKYGDASTGKLFGDINLWGGKKKEGESEQRGLSVNAVAWKATLDVLAFLPLVSADPFAGIIITDWYSEDNHQDERFKINAFIEGGELRADSIKVSVFKQVKSDSGDWLVVDPDTDSSRKIENAILQRAREIKIKNKS
;
A
#
# COMPACT_ATOMS: atom_id res chain seq x y z
N MET A 1 -4.02 8.07 76.76
CA MET A 1 -3.13 8.29 75.63
C MET A 1 -2.25 9.48 75.95
N ASN A 2 -1.01 9.21 76.34
CA ASN A 2 -0.11 10.16 76.96
C ASN A 2 0.39 11.21 75.92
N ILE A 3 0.59 12.45 76.43
CA ILE A 3 1.06 13.59 75.63
C ILE A 3 2.34 13.23 74.87
N ALA A 4 3.22 12.42 75.44
CA ALA A 4 4.43 11.91 74.79
C ALA A 4 4.13 11.05 73.48
N GLN A 5 3.09 10.24 73.56
CA GLN A 5 2.67 9.45 72.37
C GLN A 5 2.11 10.32 71.23
N LYS A 6 1.40 11.40 71.55
CA LYS A 6 0.90 12.36 70.57
C LYS A 6 2.04 13.14 69.92
N LEU A 7 3.04 13.56 70.69
CA LEU A 7 4.20 14.28 70.18
C LEU A 7 5.07 13.39 69.28
N MET A 8 5.24 12.11 69.65
CA MET A 8 5.99 11.17 68.85
C MET A 8 5.28 10.87 67.51
N SER A 9 3.93 10.81 67.47
CA SER A 9 3.15 10.62 66.31
C SER A 9 3.20 11.82 65.35
N ILE A 10 3.21 13.05 65.87
CA ILE A 10 3.33 14.29 65.14
C ILE A 10 4.75 14.41 64.51
N ALA A 11 5.80 14.05 65.26
CA ALA A 11 7.18 14.04 64.79
C ALA A 11 7.36 13.05 63.67
N LEU A 12 6.73 11.87 63.72
CA LEU A 12 6.79 10.86 62.64
C LEU A 12 6.11 11.33 61.33
N VAL A 13 4.99 12.05 61.46
CA VAL A 13 4.28 12.60 60.28
C VAL A 13 5.07 13.74 59.61
N LEU A 14 5.76 14.55 60.39
CA LEU A 14 6.61 15.64 59.90
C LEU A 14 7.85 15.12 59.15
N VAL A 15 8.43 14.01 59.58
CA VAL A 15 9.58 13.38 58.90
C VAL A 15 9.18 12.76 57.58
N LEU A 16 7.96 12.24 57.46
CA LEU A 16 7.45 11.69 56.19
C LEU A 16 7.07 12.77 55.17
N ALA A 17 6.80 14.00 55.60
CA ALA A 17 6.47 15.11 54.69
C ALA A 17 7.71 15.74 54.04
N SER A 18 8.90 15.54 54.58
CA SER A 18 10.16 16.11 54.04
C SER A 18 10.84 15.20 53.00
N ALA A 19 10.29 14.01 52.72
CA ALA A 19 10.82 13.11 51.69
C ALA A 19 10.26 13.35 50.27
N CYS A 20 9.37 14.34 50.07
CA CYS A 20 8.93 14.79 48.77
C CYS A 20 9.71 16.03 48.30
N GLY A 21 11.03 15.95 48.31
CA GLY A 21 11.90 16.79 47.51
C GLY A 21 11.87 16.29 46.08
N LEU A 22 10.79 16.55 45.35
CA LEU A 22 10.73 16.47 43.92
C LEU A 22 11.57 17.61 43.31
N ASN A 23 12.89 17.49 43.36
CA ASN A 23 13.73 18.03 42.32
C ASN A 23 13.57 17.09 41.12
N GLY A 24 12.38 17.09 40.53
CA GLY A 24 12.19 16.65 39.17
C GLY A 24 12.98 17.63 38.31
N VAL A 25 14.23 17.27 37.98
CA VAL A 25 14.79 17.64 36.73
C VAL A 25 13.73 17.13 35.73
N VAL A 26 12.94 18.05 35.23
CA VAL A 26 12.15 17.82 34.04
C VAL A 26 13.21 17.66 32.96
N GLU A 27 13.76 16.46 32.85
CA GLU A 27 14.43 16.01 31.67
C GLU A 27 13.32 16.11 30.62
N ASP A 28 13.47 17.16 29.81
CA ASP A 28 12.62 17.51 28.71
C ASP A 28 12.47 16.22 27.90
N ALA A 29 11.46 15.43 28.25
CA ALA A 29 11.03 14.29 27.48
C ALA A 29 10.44 14.87 26.19
N ARG A 30 11.33 15.41 25.36
CA ARG A 30 11.05 15.68 23.97
C ARG A 30 10.58 14.36 23.40
N SER A 31 9.31 14.36 23.13
CA SER A 31 8.64 13.28 22.47
C SER A 31 9.48 12.88 21.24
N PRO A 32 9.52 11.60 20.86
CA PRO A 32 10.20 11.17 19.63
C PRO A 32 9.77 11.95 18.39
N GLU A 33 8.69 12.71 18.46
CA GLU A 33 8.15 13.56 17.40
C GLU A 33 9.03 14.78 17.10
N ASP A 34 9.83 15.28 18.05
CA ASP A 34 10.74 16.41 17.80
C ASP A 34 11.96 16.04 16.96
N LYS A 35 12.14 14.77 16.61
CA LYS A 35 13.14 14.35 15.62
C LYS A 35 12.66 14.48 14.18
N PHE A 36 11.39 14.76 13.96
CA PHE A 36 10.93 15.34 12.71
C PHE A 36 11.28 16.82 12.71
N LYS A 37 12.56 17.09 12.61
CA LYS A 37 13.04 18.40 12.22
C LYS A 37 12.37 18.68 10.87
N TYR A 38 11.34 19.51 10.88
CA TYR A 38 10.77 20.12 9.71
C TYR A 38 11.95 20.67 8.93
N GLY A 39 12.37 19.95 7.89
CA GLY A 39 13.31 20.48 6.93
C GLY A 39 12.75 21.78 6.47
N ASP A 40 13.60 22.78 6.48
CA ASP A 40 13.42 24.16 6.08
C ASP A 40 12.08 24.42 5.38
N ALA A 41 11.19 25.18 6.02
CA ALA A 41 9.83 25.48 5.59
C ALA A 41 9.78 26.31 4.28
N SER A 42 10.91 26.44 3.56
CA SER A 42 11.01 27.19 2.32
C SER A 42 10.57 26.41 1.08
N THR A 43 10.33 25.10 1.22
CA THR A 43 9.90 24.30 0.07
C THR A 43 8.71 23.45 0.49
N GLY A 44 7.51 23.91 0.16
CA GLY A 44 6.25 23.23 0.43
C GLY A 44 6.10 21.87 -0.27
N LYS A 45 7.01 20.94 0.03
CA LYS A 45 7.03 19.58 -0.52
C LYS A 45 6.34 18.64 0.48
N LEU A 46 5.02 18.65 0.45
CA LEU A 46 4.19 17.79 1.29
C LEU A 46 4.36 16.29 0.94
N PHE A 47 4.97 15.96 -0.23
CA PHE A 47 5.14 14.60 -0.75
C PHE A 47 6.53 14.30 -1.29
N GLY A 48 7.60 14.97 -0.79
CA GLY A 48 8.94 14.81 -1.35
C GLY A 48 9.07 15.24 -2.81
N ASP A 49 10.23 15.09 -3.40
CA ASP A 49 10.45 15.38 -4.83
C ASP A 49 9.85 14.27 -5.70
N ILE A 50 8.54 14.26 -5.83
CA ILE A 50 7.88 13.45 -6.87
C ILE A 50 8.03 14.23 -8.17
N ASN A 51 9.15 14.04 -8.88
CA ASN A 51 9.32 14.52 -10.24
C ASN A 51 8.43 13.71 -11.18
N LEU A 52 7.15 14.06 -11.22
CA LEU A 52 6.17 13.47 -12.14
C LEU A 52 6.41 13.87 -13.60
N TRP A 53 7.25 14.88 -13.85
CA TRP A 53 7.50 15.43 -15.18
C TRP A 53 9.00 15.73 -15.38
N GLY A 54 9.72 14.79 -15.99
CA GLY A 54 10.96 14.96 -16.74
C GLY A 54 11.97 16.00 -16.27
N GLY A 55 12.60 15.85 -15.11
CA GLY A 55 13.77 16.61 -14.70
C GLY A 55 15.02 15.72 -14.71
N LYS A 56 16.12 16.20 -15.25
CA LYS A 56 17.41 15.55 -15.48
C LYS A 56 17.81 14.56 -14.39
N LYS A 57 18.07 13.31 -14.78
CA LYS A 57 18.76 12.29 -13.97
C LYS A 57 20.06 12.87 -13.38
N LYS A 58 20.14 13.00 -12.06
CA LYS A 58 21.39 12.83 -11.33
C LYS A 58 21.59 11.35 -11.13
N GLU A 59 22.64 10.79 -11.71
CA GLU A 59 23.12 9.47 -11.40
C GLU A 59 23.55 9.47 -9.93
N GLY A 60 22.85 8.74 -9.10
CA GLY A 60 23.04 8.59 -7.68
C GLY A 60 21.78 8.00 -7.11
N GLU A 61 21.76 6.70 -6.90
CA GLU A 61 20.83 5.88 -6.11
C GLU A 61 19.64 6.64 -5.53
N SER A 62 18.63 6.90 -6.35
CA SER A 62 17.28 7.15 -5.85
C SER A 62 16.67 5.78 -5.58
N GLU A 63 16.78 5.32 -4.33
CA GLU A 63 15.83 4.35 -3.82
C GLU A 63 14.45 4.84 -4.23
N GLN A 64 13.83 4.14 -5.16
CA GLN A 64 12.45 4.36 -5.58
C GLN A 64 11.52 4.03 -4.41
N ARG A 65 11.39 4.96 -3.47
CA ARG A 65 10.40 4.91 -2.39
C ARG A 65 8.99 5.25 -2.88
N GLY A 66 8.64 4.87 -4.11
CA GLY A 66 7.35 5.23 -4.69
C GLY A 66 6.36 4.06 -4.79
N LEU A 67 6.69 3.11 -5.59
CA LEU A 67 5.83 1.95 -5.83
C LEU A 67 6.64 0.68 -5.57
N SER A 68 6.05 -0.28 -4.87
CA SER A 68 6.66 -1.59 -4.66
C SER A 68 6.76 -2.39 -5.96
N VAL A 69 6.04 -1.96 -6.99
CA VAL A 69 5.91 -2.64 -8.28
C VAL A 69 6.42 -1.79 -9.44
N ASN A 70 6.70 -2.42 -10.56
CA ASN A 70 7.09 -1.73 -11.78
C ASN A 70 5.95 -0.82 -12.30
N ALA A 71 6.17 0.49 -12.38
CA ALA A 71 5.17 1.48 -12.78
C ALA A 71 4.64 1.25 -14.20
N VAL A 72 5.47 0.74 -15.12
CA VAL A 72 5.05 0.45 -16.51
C VAL A 72 4.15 -0.78 -16.54
N ALA A 73 4.50 -1.84 -15.78
CA ALA A 73 3.65 -3.03 -15.64
C ALA A 73 2.31 -2.69 -14.99
N TRP A 74 2.34 -1.89 -13.93
CA TRP A 74 1.13 -1.40 -13.25
C TRP A 74 0.19 -0.66 -14.21
N LYS A 75 0.72 0.33 -14.93
CA LYS A 75 -0.06 1.08 -15.92
C LYS A 75 -0.59 0.17 -17.03
N ALA A 76 0.23 -0.73 -17.56
CA ALA A 76 -0.19 -1.66 -18.60
C ALA A 76 -1.32 -2.57 -18.14
N THR A 77 -1.27 -3.05 -16.90
CA THR A 77 -2.32 -3.90 -16.33
C THR A 77 -3.63 -3.13 -16.21
N LEU A 78 -3.60 -1.88 -15.71
CA LEU A 78 -4.78 -1.04 -15.66
C LEU A 78 -5.34 -0.74 -17.06
N ASP A 79 -4.47 -0.48 -18.05
CA ASP A 79 -4.89 -0.22 -19.44
C ASP A 79 -5.60 -1.44 -20.05
N VAL A 80 -5.07 -2.66 -19.81
CA VAL A 80 -5.65 -3.92 -20.35
C VAL A 80 -6.96 -4.28 -19.65
N LEU A 81 -7.07 -4.03 -18.33
CA LEU A 81 -8.26 -4.35 -17.56
C LEU A 81 -9.28 -3.19 -17.49
N ALA A 82 -9.07 -2.10 -18.23
CA ALA A 82 -9.87 -0.88 -18.14
C ALA A 82 -11.37 -1.05 -18.47
N PHE A 83 -11.73 -2.12 -19.19
CA PHE A 83 -13.12 -2.42 -19.51
C PHE A 83 -13.88 -3.15 -18.40
N LEU A 84 -13.16 -3.60 -17.35
CA LEU A 84 -13.72 -4.31 -16.22
C LEU A 84 -13.93 -3.38 -15.02
N PRO A 85 -15.02 -3.54 -14.25
CA PRO A 85 -15.16 -2.83 -12.99
C PRO A 85 -14.12 -3.32 -11.98
N LEU A 86 -13.41 -2.38 -11.34
CA LEU A 86 -12.39 -2.70 -10.35
C LEU A 86 -12.99 -2.68 -8.95
N VAL A 87 -12.71 -3.72 -8.16
CA VAL A 87 -13.01 -3.77 -6.71
C VAL A 87 -11.87 -3.19 -5.90
N SER A 88 -10.64 -3.49 -6.30
CA SER A 88 -9.44 -3.03 -5.59
C SER A 88 -8.28 -2.88 -6.55
N ALA A 89 -7.46 -1.85 -6.32
CA ALA A 89 -6.20 -1.64 -7.01
C ALA A 89 -5.20 -1.04 -6.01
N ASP A 90 -4.27 -1.86 -5.52
CA ASP A 90 -3.23 -1.46 -4.58
C ASP A 90 -1.84 -1.53 -5.21
N PRO A 91 -1.24 -0.40 -5.57
CA PRO A 91 0.07 -0.36 -6.21
C PRO A 91 1.21 -0.71 -5.26
N PHE A 92 1.01 -0.65 -3.95
CA PHE A 92 2.04 -1.02 -2.98
C PHE A 92 2.09 -2.53 -2.79
N ALA A 93 0.93 -3.18 -2.73
CA ALA A 93 0.84 -4.64 -2.70
C ALA A 93 0.99 -5.27 -4.09
N GLY A 94 0.86 -4.49 -5.16
CA GLY A 94 0.92 -4.99 -6.53
C GLY A 94 -0.31 -5.80 -6.94
N ILE A 95 -1.47 -5.49 -6.39
CA ILE A 95 -2.68 -6.29 -6.56
C ILE A 95 -3.76 -5.47 -7.25
N ILE A 96 -4.36 -6.04 -8.30
CA ILE A 96 -5.56 -5.51 -8.96
C ILE A 96 -6.62 -6.62 -8.96
N ILE A 97 -7.80 -6.31 -8.46
CA ILE A 97 -8.94 -7.23 -8.36
C ILE A 97 -10.13 -6.59 -9.08
N THR A 98 -10.69 -7.28 -10.06
CA THR A 98 -11.92 -6.85 -10.73
C THR A 98 -13.15 -7.39 -10.02
N ASP A 99 -14.30 -6.84 -10.34
CA ASP A 99 -15.57 -7.47 -10.00
C ASP A 99 -15.96 -8.52 -11.05
N TRP A 100 -17.05 -9.24 -10.79
CA TRP A 100 -17.64 -10.12 -11.76
C TRP A 100 -18.17 -9.33 -12.94
N TYR A 101 -17.82 -9.77 -14.13
CA TYR A 101 -18.23 -9.16 -15.39
C TYR A 101 -18.85 -10.22 -16.32
N SER A 102 -19.97 -9.87 -16.90
CA SER A 102 -20.64 -10.65 -17.96
C SER A 102 -20.63 -9.83 -19.24
N GLU A 103 -20.34 -10.46 -20.34
CA GLU A 103 -20.46 -9.81 -21.66
C GLU A 103 -21.93 -9.71 -22.05
N ASP A 104 -22.34 -8.63 -22.73
CA ASP A 104 -23.74 -8.35 -23.07
C ASP A 104 -24.42 -9.50 -23.82
N ASN A 105 -23.66 -10.23 -24.63
CA ASN A 105 -24.14 -11.39 -25.41
C ASN A 105 -24.08 -12.73 -24.67
N HIS A 106 -23.49 -12.79 -23.46
CA HIS A 106 -23.26 -13.99 -22.67
C HIS A 106 -23.54 -13.73 -21.20
N GLN A 107 -24.81 -13.38 -20.89
CA GLN A 107 -25.23 -13.05 -19.50
C GLN A 107 -25.38 -14.30 -18.60
N ASP A 108 -25.25 -15.47 -19.15
CA ASP A 108 -25.20 -16.77 -18.47
C ASP A 108 -23.80 -17.17 -18.00
N GLU A 109 -22.78 -16.42 -18.42
CA GLU A 109 -21.40 -16.58 -17.98
C GLU A 109 -20.89 -15.30 -17.34
N ARG A 110 -20.02 -15.42 -16.33
CA ARG A 110 -19.30 -14.28 -15.77
C ARG A 110 -17.88 -14.67 -15.37
N PHE A 111 -17.00 -13.69 -15.45
CA PHE A 111 -15.61 -13.89 -15.06
C PHE A 111 -15.12 -12.76 -14.16
N LYS A 112 -14.11 -13.07 -13.37
CA LYS A 112 -13.39 -12.17 -12.46
C LYS A 112 -11.91 -12.38 -12.63
N ILE A 113 -11.12 -11.31 -12.59
CA ILE A 113 -9.69 -11.34 -12.78
C ILE A 113 -8.99 -10.80 -11.54
N ASN A 114 -7.98 -11.52 -11.05
CA ASN A 114 -7.01 -11.04 -10.10
C ASN A 114 -5.65 -10.97 -10.79
N ALA A 115 -5.04 -9.79 -10.82
CA ALA A 115 -3.69 -9.60 -11.35
C ALA A 115 -2.74 -9.25 -10.21
N PHE A 116 -1.57 -9.89 -10.22
CA PHE A 116 -0.48 -9.68 -9.28
C PHE A 116 0.75 -9.21 -10.05
N ILE A 117 1.37 -8.13 -9.59
CA ILE A 117 2.56 -7.55 -10.18
C ILE A 117 3.66 -7.59 -9.12
N GLU A 118 4.72 -8.34 -9.38
CA GLU A 118 5.79 -8.60 -8.43
C GLU A 118 7.07 -7.84 -8.83
N GLY A 119 7.65 -7.14 -7.87
CA GLY A 119 8.94 -6.48 -8.01
C GLY A 119 8.97 -5.24 -8.90
N GLY A 120 10.10 -4.54 -8.89
CA GLY A 120 10.32 -3.29 -9.62
C GLY A 120 10.77 -3.45 -11.07
N GLU A 121 11.05 -4.66 -11.53
CA GLU A 121 11.53 -4.93 -12.89
C GLU A 121 10.42 -5.46 -13.78
N LEU A 122 10.43 -5.02 -15.05
CA LEU A 122 9.51 -5.54 -16.06
C LEU A 122 10.08 -6.86 -16.62
N ARG A 123 9.59 -7.97 -16.11
CA ARG A 123 9.93 -9.34 -16.51
C ARG A 123 8.66 -10.11 -16.90
N ALA A 124 8.82 -11.18 -17.65
CA ALA A 124 7.67 -12.00 -18.07
C ALA A 124 7.01 -12.73 -16.88
N ASP A 125 7.79 -13.07 -15.87
CA ASP A 125 7.38 -13.77 -14.66
C ASP A 125 6.91 -12.83 -13.52
N SER A 126 7.05 -11.51 -13.71
CA SER A 126 6.60 -10.52 -12.73
C SER A 126 5.11 -10.21 -12.76
N ILE A 127 4.37 -10.75 -13.73
CA ILE A 127 2.93 -10.54 -13.86
C ILE A 127 2.26 -11.91 -13.80
N LYS A 128 1.38 -12.08 -12.84
CA LYS A 128 0.57 -13.30 -12.66
C LYS A 128 -0.90 -12.94 -12.69
N VAL A 129 -1.66 -13.67 -13.49
CA VAL A 129 -3.10 -13.46 -13.62
C VAL A 129 -3.84 -14.73 -13.24
N SER A 130 -4.87 -14.58 -12.41
CA SER A 130 -5.84 -15.62 -12.11
C SER A 130 -7.20 -15.22 -12.64
N VAL A 131 -7.78 -16.07 -13.46
CA VAL A 131 -9.14 -15.91 -14.01
C VAL A 131 -10.07 -16.85 -13.29
N PHE A 132 -11.22 -16.35 -12.86
CA PHE A 132 -12.29 -17.12 -12.27
C PHE A 132 -13.49 -17.03 -13.19
N LYS A 133 -14.14 -18.15 -13.46
CA LYS A 133 -15.32 -18.25 -14.31
C LYS A 133 -16.48 -18.87 -13.55
N GLN A 134 -17.66 -18.33 -13.77
CA GLN A 134 -18.92 -18.92 -13.30
C GLN A 134 -19.91 -18.97 -14.45
N VAL A 135 -20.74 -20.01 -14.45
CA VAL A 135 -21.82 -20.21 -15.40
C VAL A 135 -23.14 -20.33 -14.65
N LYS A 136 -24.19 -19.76 -15.18
CA LYS A 136 -25.53 -19.80 -14.60
C LYS A 136 -26.16 -21.15 -14.90
N SER A 137 -26.66 -21.84 -13.88
CA SER A 137 -27.39 -23.08 -14.03
C SER A 137 -28.85 -22.83 -14.46
N ASP A 138 -29.53 -23.88 -14.87
CA ASP A 138 -30.97 -23.83 -15.20
C ASP A 138 -31.83 -23.38 -14.03
N SER A 139 -31.38 -23.63 -12.80
CA SER A 139 -32.03 -23.15 -11.55
C SER A 139 -31.76 -21.67 -11.25
N GLY A 140 -30.85 -21.03 -11.98
CA GLY A 140 -30.47 -19.62 -11.79
C GLY A 140 -29.27 -19.40 -10.89
N ASP A 141 -28.70 -20.44 -10.32
CA ASP A 141 -27.52 -20.37 -9.44
C ASP A 141 -26.21 -20.23 -10.23
N TRP A 142 -25.23 -19.53 -9.66
CA TRP A 142 -23.90 -19.41 -10.28
C TRP A 142 -23.00 -20.56 -9.85
N LEU A 143 -22.59 -21.38 -10.81
CA LEU A 143 -21.69 -22.51 -10.60
C LEU A 143 -20.26 -22.11 -11.01
N VAL A 144 -19.29 -22.42 -10.15
CA VAL A 144 -17.87 -22.23 -10.46
C VAL A 144 -17.46 -23.30 -11.47
N VAL A 145 -16.83 -22.86 -12.55
CA VAL A 145 -16.25 -23.73 -13.57
C VAL A 145 -14.79 -23.34 -13.79
N ASP A 146 -13.98 -24.30 -14.20
CA ASP A 146 -12.61 -24.02 -14.55
C ASP A 146 -12.56 -23.13 -15.79
N PRO A 147 -11.80 -22.00 -15.75
CA PRO A 147 -11.58 -21.20 -16.94
C PRO A 147 -10.73 -22.00 -17.94
N ASP A 148 -10.80 -21.58 -19.23
CA ASP A 148 -9.88 -22.11 -20.24
C ASP A 148 -8.42 -21.95 -19.77
N THR A 149 -7.64 -23.02 -19.89
CA THR A 149 -6.26 -23.12 -19.39
C THR A 149 -5.33 -22.02 -19.89
N ASP A 150 -5.65 -21.46 -21.05
CA ASP A 150 -4.86 -20.39 -21.68
C ASP A 150 -5.36 -18.98 -21.36
N SER A 151 -6.50 -18.82 -20.69
CA SER A 151 -7.10 -17.50 -20.42
C SER A 151 -6.18 -16.59 -19.61
N SER A 152 -5.61 -17.08 -18.53
CA SER A 152 -4.66 -16.32 -17.69
C SER A 152 -3.44 -15.89 -18.50
N ARG A 153 -2.86 -16.82 -19.26
CA ARG A 153 -1.66 -16.57 -20.07
C ARG A 153 -1.91 -15.58 -21.21
N LYS A 154 -3.09 -15.61 -21.83
CA LYS A 154 -3.49 -14.62 -22.85
C LYS A 154 -3.50 -13.21 -22.27
N ILE A 155 -4.04 -13.04 -21.07
CA ILE A 155 -4.09 -11.73 -20.39
C ILE A 155 -2.69 -11.28 -19.95
N GLU A 156 -1.87 -12.17 -19.37
CA GLU A 156 -0.48 -11.88 -19.03
C GLU A 156 0.32 -11.39 -20.24
N ASN A 157 0.19 -12.08 -21.39
CA ASN A 157 0.84 -11.70 -22.64
C ASN A 157 0.34 -10.34 -23.16
N ALA A 158 -0.96 -10.06 -23.07
CA ALA A 158 -1.52 -8.77 -23.46
C ALA A 158 -0.96 -7.63 -22.58
N ILE A 159 -0.85 -7.85 -21.26
CA ILE A 159 -0.26 -6.89 -20.35
C ILE A 159 1.21 -6.65 -20.69
N LEU A 160 1.99 -7.70 -20.91
CA LEU A 160 3.41 -7.58 -21.29
C LEU A 160 3.60 -6.86 -22.62
N GLN A 161 2.74 -7.12 -23.61
CA GLN A 161 2.76 -6.40 -24.87
C GLN A 161 2.47 -4.91 -24.65
N ARG A 162 1.43 -4.59 -23.90
CA ARG A 162 1.08 -3.21 -23.56
C ARG A 162 2.20 -2.49 -22.80
N ALA A 163 2.85 -3.17 -21.88
CA ALA A 163 3.99 -2.63 -21.14
C ALA A 163 5.18 -2.31 -22.07
N ARG A 164 5.45 -3.14 -23.07
CA ARG A 164 6.49 -2.87 -24.09
C ARG A 164 6.15 -1.63 -24.91
N GLU A 165 4.91 -1.47 -25.34
CA GLU A 165 4.44 -0.29 -26.09
C GLU A 165 4.64 1.01 -25.27
N ILE A 166 4.23 0.99 -23.99
CA ILE A 166 4.42 2.14 -23.09
C ILE A 166 5.91 2.45 -22.95
N LYS A 167 6.76 1.43 -22.77
CA LYS A 167 8.21 1.62 -22.60
C LYS A 167 8.87 2.21 -23.84
N ILE A 168 8.43 1.81 -25.02
CA ILE A 168 8.93 2.36 -26.31
C ILE A 168 8.52 3.84 -26.42
N LYS A 169 7.24 4.15 -26.16
CA LYS A 169 6.72 5.51 -26.25
C LYS A 169 7.41 6.46 -25.27
N ASN A 170 7.81 5.99 -24.10
CA ASN A 170 8.51 6.81 -23.10
C ASN A 170 10.00 7.05 -23.43
N LYS A 171 10.54 6.35 -24.46
CA LYS A 171 11.92 6.54 -24.92
C LYS A 171 12.05 7.46 -26.14
N SER A 172 10.94 7.74 -26.80
CA SER A 172 10.86 8.67 -27.94
C SER A 172 10.67 10.09 -27.46
#